data_61529e5ab9440ac024b91289103b6ecb
#
_entry.id   61529e5ab9440ac024b91289103b6ecb
#
_cell.length_a   1.000
_cell.length_b   1.000
_cell.length_c   1.000
_cell.angle_alpha   90.00
_cell.angle_beta   90.00
_cell.angle_gamma   90.00
#
_symmetry.space_group_name_H-M   'P 1'
#
loop_
_entity.id
_entity.type
_entity.pdbx_description
1 polymer ?
#
loop_
_entity_poly.entity_id
_entity_poly.type
_entity_poly.pdbx_seq_one_letter_code
_entity_poly.pdbx_strand_id
1 'polypeptide(L)'
;VSTADTPASDPSATHPATSDPSADPAASDPATTDPSAAATATGAVDAPAPKKRLILNLFEMNCVGHITHGLWRLPHNHRSEYKDLAYWLELARLAERGGFDAIFLADVLGAYDVFGDSPAPALLEGIQAPNGDPMMVVPAMAAVTEHLGFGITFSTSYEPPFAFARRMSTLDHLTGGRVGWNVVTSYLPNAARNFGLDAEIPKAERYARAAEYLDVLYKLWEGSWEDDAVVADPTADGLAPGSGVYTDPSKVHAIDHVGEHFRVAGPHLSEPSPQRTPVLFLATASPKGVEQAARNAEVVFTGGPAVKAVGAATREAAVLAGRSADDVSFIVQAGVVTGETDEVVADKLALYRSFASEQGKLVHRSIPFDAPSHPRDRSVREALEAEGRLDHPGAAALPLDITVGQLIDSVDEAWGGTFFVAGTPTVVADEIERWLDDEGIDGINLRQYHSFDTLTDFVELVVPELRRRGRLREAYVPGETLRERLTGGGPRLPGTHPAAAYRR
;
A
#
# COMPACT_ATOMS: atom_id res chain seq x y z
N VAL A 1 16.05 -26.28 30.60
CA VAL A 1 16.15 -27.74 30.59
C VAL A 1 15.57 -28.19 29.26
N SER A 2 16.47 -28.34 28.27
CA SER A 2 16.86 -29.59 27.62
C SER A 2 15.76 -30.27 26.83
N THR A 3 15.82 -30.69 25.62
CA THR A 3 16.90 -31.12 24.71
C THR A 3 16.32 -31.26 23.30
N ALA A 4 17.19 -31.13 22.35
CA ALA A 4 17.12 -31.54 20.96
C ALA A 4 16.52 -32.95 20.74
N ASP A 5 15.98 -33.15 19.55
CA ASP A 5 16.35 -34.29 18.70
C ASP A 5 15.82 -34.08 17.25
N THR A 6 16.79 -34.09 16.36
CA THR A 6 16.62 -34.40 14.95
C THR A 6 16.85 -35.91 14.78
N PRO A 7 16.23 -36.58 13.84
CA PRO A 7 17.05 -37.46 13.01
C PRO A 7 16.83 -37.32 11.49
N ALA A 8 17.92 -37.71 10.86
CA ALA A 8 18.27 -37.72 9.48
C ALA A 8 17.63 -38.83 8.61
N SER A 9 17.59 -38.53 7.32
CA SER A 9 17.95 -39.33 6.12
C SER A 9 17.57 -40.82 6.06
N ASP A 10 16.96 -41.29 5.01
CA ASP A 10 17.30 -41.53 3.62
C ASP A 10 16.76 -42.92 3.15
N PRO A 11 17.01 -43.47 1.97
CA PRO A 11 16.21 -43.36 0.76
C PRO A 11 15.74 -44.72 0.20
N SER A 12 15.08 -44.74 -0.94
CA SER A 12 15.18 -45.71 -2.05
C SER A 12 13.86 -45.82 -2.81
N ALA A 13 13.86 -45.33 -4.05
CA ALA A 13 14.05 -46.04 -5.29
C ALA A 13 13.14 -47.23 -5.54
N THR A 14 12.29 -47.14 -6.54
CA THR A 14 12.29 -48.01 -7.72
C THR A 14 11.13 -47.69 -8.68
N HIS A 15 11.45 -47.43 -9.92
CA HIS A 15 10.66 -47.69 -11.12
C HIS A 15 10.68 -49.21 -11.43
N PRO A 16 9.82 -49.81 -12.30
CA PRO A 16 9.69 -49.47 -13.70
C PRO A 16 8.30 -49.74 -14.38
N ALA A 17 8.06 -49.09 -15.45
CA ALA A 17 8.00 -49.52 -16.83
C ALA A 17 6.69 -50.11 -17.43
N THR A 18 6.29 -49.47 -18.54
CA THR A 18 5.83 -49.97 -19.85
C THR A 18 4.50 -50.68 -20.02
N SER A 19 3.62 -50.13 -20.87
CA SER A 19 3.26 -50.77 -22.16
C SER A 19 2.17 -49.97 -22.89
N ASP A 20 2.49 -49.56 -24.08
CA ASP A 20 1.66 -49.35 -25.26
C ASP A 20 1.41 -50.74 -25.91
N PRO A 21 0.42 -51.03 -26.77
CA PRO A 21 0.17 -50.34 -28.03
C PRO A 21 -1.27 -50.41 -28.63
N SER A 22 -1.49 -49.54 -29.63
CA SER A 22 -2.14 -49.74 -30.94
C SER A 22 -3.63 -50.08 -31.07
N ALA A 23 -4.34 -49.26 -31.86
CA ALA A 23 -4.90 -49.62 -33.16
C ALA A 23 -5.75 -48.51 -33.79
N ASP A 24 -5.34 -48.02 -34.89
CA ASP A 24 -6.11 -47.44 -36.02
C ASP A 24 -6.65 -48.62 -36.88
N PRO A 25 -7.53 -48.51 -37.88
CA PRO A 25 -7.92 -47.38 -38.73
C PRO A 25 -9.40 -47.38 -39.22
N ALA A 26 -9.86 -46.35 -39.88
CA ALA A 26 -10.50 -46.50 -41.22
C ALA A 26 -10.98 -45.14 -41.81
N ALA A 27 -10.59 -45.00 -43.03
CA ALA A 27 -10.78 -43.92 -43.98
C ALA A 27 -12.22 -43.82 -44.55
N SER A 28 -12.58 -42.60 -45.00
CA SER A 28 -13.25 -42.38 -46.28
C SER A 28 -13.22 -40.91 -46.70
N ASP A 29 -12.54 -40.63 -47.77
CA ASP A 29 -12.56 -39.48 -48.69
C ASP A 29 -13.59 -39.78 -49.82
N PRO A 30 -13.83 -38.89 -50.82
CA PRO A 30 -13.72 -37.44 -50.99
C PRO A 30 -14.94 -36.79 -51.72
N ALA A 31 -15.01 -35.46 -51.79
CA ALA A 31 -15.64 -34.78 -52.93
C ALA A 31 -15.15 -33.31 -53.08
N THR A 32 -14.28 -33.11 -54.01
CA THR A 32 -14.18 -32.17 -55.16
C THR A 32 -14.67 -30.72 -55.03
N THR A 33 -13.68 -29.82 -55.09
CA THR A 33 -13.42 -28.72 -56.07
C THR A 33 -14.35 -27.51 -56.09
N ASP A 34 -13.78 -26.31 -55.84
CA ASP A 34 -13.49 -25.35 -56.90
C ASP A 34 -12.53 -24.24 -56.45
N PRO A 35 -11.54 -23.80 -57.23
CA PRO A 35 -10.59 -22.77 -56.82
C PRO A 35 -10.87 -21.46 -57.52
N SER A 36 -11.19 -20.40 -56.79
CA SER A 36 -10.94 -19.04 -57.27
C SER A 36 -11.42 -17.99 -56.25
N ALA A 37 -10.49 -17.47 -55.46
CA ALA A 37 -10.40 -16.06 -55.08
C ALA A 37 -9.14 -15.88 -54.22
N ALA A 38 -8.04 -15.55 -54.87
CA ALA A 38 -6.86 -15.00 -54.20
C ALA A 38 -7.21 -13.60 -53.70
N ALA A 39 -7.66 -13.49 -52.43
CA ALA A 39 -7.67 -12.25 -51.71
C ALA A 39 -6.29 -12.13 -51.02
N THR A 40 -5.49 -11.21 -51.51
CA THR A 40 -4.28 -10.73 -50.91
C THR A 40 -4.54 -10.39 -49.42
N ALA A 41 -4.13 -11.26 -48.52
CA ALA A 41 -4.00 -10.95 -47.13
C ALA A 41 -2.87 -9.90 -46.98
N THR A 42 -3.25 -8.62 -46.94
CA THR A 42 -2.38 -7.59 -46.41
C THR A 42 -2.11 -7.99 -44.96
N GLY A 43 -0.85 -8.30 -44.68
CA GLY A 43 -0.40 -8.64 -43.33
C GLY A 43 -0.84 -7.55 -42.35
N ALA A 44 -1.74 -7.90 -41.46
CA ALA A 44 -1.94 -7.14 -40.25
C ALA A 44 -0.60 -7.21 -39.52
N VAL A 45 0.12 -6.09 -39.50
CA VAL A 45 1.24 -5.90 -38.58
C VAL A 45 0.61 -6.03 -37.18
N ASP A 46 0.94 -7.11 -36.48
CA ASP A 46 0.53 -7.28 -35.10
C ASP A 46 0.88 -6.01 -34.36
N ALA A 47 -0.14 -5.27 -33.92
CA ALA A 47 0.06 -4.12 -33.04
C ALA A 47 0.75 -4.65 -31.78
N PRO A 48 1.85 -4.03 -31.34
CA PRO A 48 2.55 -4.47 -30.14
C PRO A 48 1.55 -4.54 -28.99
N ALA A 49 1.64 -5.59 -28.17
CA ALA A 49 0.79 -5.75 -26.99
C ALA A 49 0.81 -4.45 -26.15
N PRO A 50 -0.33 -4.03 -25.62
CA PRO A 50 -0.38 -2.80 -24.84
C PRO A 50 0.61 -2.88 -23.69
N LYS A 51 1.44 -1.84 -23.56
CA LYS A 51 2.42 -1.75 -22.49
C LYS A 51 1.71 -1.70 -21.13
N LYS A 52 2.31 -2.34 -20.13
CA LYS A 52 1.86 -2.26 -18.75
C LYS A 52 1.82 -0.80 -18.30
N ARG A 53 0.67 -0.36 -17.78
CA ARG A 53 0.49 1.00 -17.25
C ARG A 53 1.02 1.08 -15.84
N LEU A 54 1.65 2.19 -15.50
CA LEU A 54 2.11 2.52 -14.16
C LEU A 54 0.93 2.89 -13.25
N ILE A 55 0.82 2.27 -12.09
CA ILE A 55 0.05 2.79 -10.95
C ILE A 55 0.92 3.86 -10.29
N LEU A 56 0.43 5.09 -10.24
CA LEU A 56 1.19 6.23 -9.74
C LEU A 56 0.51 6.84 -8.51
N ASN A 57 1.10 6.64 -7.34
CA ASN A 57 0.62 7.24 -6.10
C ASN A 57 1.63 8.25 -5.55
N LEU A 58 1.13 9.23 -4.81
CA LEU A 58 1.93 10.15 -4.02
C LEU A 58 1.98 9.66 -2.57
N PHE A 59 3.17 9.50 -2.02
CA PHE A 59 3.39 9.00 -0.66
C PHE A 59 3.55 10.14 0.33
N GLU A 60 2.54 10.33 1.15
CA GLU A 60 2.46 11.40 2.12
C GLU A 60 2.15 10.92 3.53
N MET A 61 2.31 11.81 4.48
CA MET A 61 1.89 11.65 5.86
C MET A 61 1.50 13.02 6.41
N ASN A 62 0.46 13.08 7.22
CA ASN A 62 -0.01 14.32 7.83
C ASN A 62 0.94 14.79 8.95
N CYS A 63 2.22 15.04 8.61
CA CYS A 63 3.27 15.42 9.54
C CYS A 63 4.36 16.27 8.89
N VAL A 64 5.23 16.89 9.69
CA VAL A 64 6.33 17.72 9.23
C VAL A 64 7.48 16.91 8.59
N GLY A 65 7.75 15.72 9.09
CA GLY A 65 8.84 14.85 8.60
C GLY A 65 8.38 13.41 8.45
N HIS A 66 8.19 12.95 7.21
CA HIS A 66 7.88 11.55 6.95
C HIS A 66 9.20 10.72 6.93
N ILE A 67 9.63 10.22 5.78
CA ILE A 67 10.83 9.37 5.64
C ILE A 67 12.00 10.11 4.99
N THR A 68 11.89 11.41 4.84
CA THR A 68 12.95 12.30 4.33
C THR A 68 13.50 13.15 5.49
N HIS A 69 14.21 12.48 6.39
CA HIS A 69 14.63 13.00 7.68
C HIS A 69 15.53 14.23 7.54
N GLY A 70 15.16 15.32 8.21
CA GLY A 70 15.87 16.59 8.17
C GLY A 70 15.44 17.54 7.05
N LEU A 71 14.85 17.05 5.96
CA LEU A 71 14.60 17.86 4.76
C LEU A 71 13.49 18.92 4.95
N TRP A 72 12.69 18.83 5.99
CA TRP A 72 11.77 19.93 6.34
C TRP A 72 12.46 21.26 6.62
N ARG A 73 13.79 21.24 6.86
CA ARG A 73 14.65 22.42 7.06
C ARG A 73 15.09 23.09 5.77
N LEU A 74 14.85 22.47 4.60
CA LEU A 74 15.19 23.05 3.31
C LEU A 74 14.52 24.42 3.13
N PRO A 75 15.22 25.43 2.58
CA PRO A 75 14.60 26.71 2.25
C PRO A 75 13.39 26.52 1.33
N HIS A 76 12.31 27.26 1.58
CA HIS A 76 11.07 27.22 0.79
C HIS A 76 10.36 25.86 0.78
N ASN A 77 10.67 24.95 1.71
CA ASN A 77 9.96 23.70 1.87
C ASN A 77 8.65 23.94 2.63
N HIS A 78 7.52 23.61 1.99
CA HIS A 78 6.18 23.78 2.56
C HIS A 78 5.79 22.70 3.59
N ARG A 79 6.67 21.79 3.92
CA ARG A 79 6.37 20.64 4.77
C ARG A 79 5.85 21.02 6.17
N SER A 80 6.28 22.14 6.72
CA SER A 80 5.79 22.66 8.01
C SER A 80 4.34 23.18 7.96
N GLU A 81 3.78 23.34 6.77
CA GLU A 81 2.40 23.78 6.54
C GLU A 81 1.40 22.61 6.52
N TYR A 82 1.83 21.38 6.82
CA TYR A 82 0.97 20.18 6.86
C TYR A 82 -0.30 20.34 7.70
N LYS A 83 -0.32 21.26 8.67
CA LYS A 83 -1.47 21.60 9.51
C LYS A 83 -2.44 22.61 8.88
N ASP A 84 -2.07 23.19 7.73
CA ASP A 84 -2.85 24.20 7.03
C ASP A 84 -3.66 23.55 5.90
N LEU A 85 -4.95 23.86 5.83
CA LEU A 85 -5.83 23.25 4.85
C LEU A 85 -5.39 23.56 3.41
N ALA A 86 -4.86 24.76 3.17
CA ALA A 86 -4.39 25.21 1.85
C ALA A 86 -3.31 24.28 1.28
N TYR A 87 -2.41 23.77 2.13
CA TYR A 87 -1.37 22.81 1.75
C TYR A 87 -1.99 21.55 1.12
N TRP A 88 -2.98 20.95 1.76
CA TRP A 88 -3.63 19.73 1.28
C TRP A 88 -4.44 19.94 0.01
N LEU A 89 -5.12 21.09 -0.11
CA LEU A 89 -5.89 21.41 -1.31
C LEU A 89 -4.99 21.60 -2.53
N GLU A 90 -3.85 22.29 -2.36
CA GLU A 90 -2.88 22.47 -3.45
C GLU A 90 -2.21 21.14 -3.83
N LEU A 91 -1.79 20.35 -2.84
CA LEU A 91 -1.22 19.02 -3.05
C LEU A 91 -2.15 18.13 -3.86
N ALA A 92 -3.44 18.10 -3.51
CA ALA A 92 -4.43 17.29 -4.20
C ALA A 92 -4.64 17.73 -5.66
N ARG A 93 -4.77 19.06 -5.90
CA ARG A 93 -4.90 19.59 -7.25
C ARG A 93 -3.68 19.28 -8.13
N LEU A 94 -2.48 19.40 -7.55
CA LEU A 94 -1.22 19.13 -8.26
C LEU A 94 -1.10 17.63 -8.60
N ALA A 95 -1.42 16.74 -7.67
CA ALA A 95 -1.41 15.29 -7.89
C ALA A 95 -2.44 14.88 -8.97
N GLU A 96 -3.67 15.41 -8.91
CA GLU A 96 -4.68 15.11 -9.93
C GLU A 96 -4.27 15.62 -11.32
N ARG A 97 -3.74 16.83 -11.43
CA ARG A 97 -3.20 17.38 -12.68
C ARG A 97 -2.08 16.50 -13.25
N GLY A 98 -1.27 15.90 -12.39
CA GLY A 98 -0.22 14.95 -12.75
C GLY A 98 -0.72 13.56 -13.17
N GLY A 99 -2.02 13.27 -13.05
CA GLY A 99 -2.56 11.96 -13.40
C GLY A 99 -2.29 10.87 -12.36
N PHE A 100 -2.06 11.25 -11.09
CA PHE A 100 -1.85 10.30 -9.99
C PHE A 100 -3.12 9.48 -9.72
N ASP A 101 -2.94 8.21 -9.39
CA ASP A 101 -4.05 7.33 -9.01
C ASP A 101 -4.57 7.67 -7.62
N ALA A 102 -3.68 7.90 -6.67
CA ALA A 102 -4.05 8.25 -5.30
C ALA A 102 -2.96 9.06 -4.58
N ILE A 103 -3.36 9.81 -3.54
CA ILE A 103 -2.48 10.18 -2.44
C ILE A 103 -2.59 9.07 -1.39
N PHE A 104 -1.44 8.46 -1.06
CA PHE A 104 -1.35 7.47 -0.01
C PHE A 104 -0.84 8.13 1.26
N LEU A 105 -1.69 8.13 2.29
CA LEU A 105 -1.43 8.76 3.58
C LEU A 105 -0.99 7.70 4.60
N ALA A 106 0.30 7.69 4.90
CA ALA A 106 0.84 6.93 6.03
C ALA A 106 0.40 7.52 7.36
N ASP A 107 0.41 6.69 8.41
CA ASP A 107 0.12 7.13 9.77
C ASP A 107 0.81 6.24 10.81
N VAL A 108 1.12 6.86 11.97
CA VAL A 108 1.55 6.19 13.19
C VAL A 108 0.84 6.82 14.39
N LEU A 109 0.50 6.01 15.39
CA LEU A 109 -0.30 6.40 16.55
C LEU A 109 0.54 6.66 17.81
N GLY A 110 1.85 6.83 17.64
CA GLY A 110 2.78 7.10 18.73
C GLY A 110 4.08 7.73 18.24
N ALA A 111 4.80 8.36 19.16
CA ALA A 111 6.13 8.90 18.91
C ALA A 111 7.19 7.78 18.92
N TYR A 112 8.27 7.99 18.18
CA TYR A 112 9.47 7.15 18.25
C TYR A 112 10.25 7.49 19.51
N ASP A 113 10.20 6.64 20.52
CA ASP A 113 10.76 6.87 21.85
C ASP A 113 11.78 5.83 22.32
N VAL A 114 12.27 5.00 21.40
CA VAL A 114 13.29 3.98 21.70
C VAL A 114 14.69 4.60 21.73
N PHE A 115 15.03 5.46 20.78
CA PHE A 115 16.30 6.16 20.75
C PHE A 115 16.38 7.15 21.92
N GLY A 116 17.33 6.94 22.84
CA GLY A 116 17.48 7.78 24.03
C GLY A 116 16.36 7.64 25.08
N ASP A 117 15.55 6.58 25.03
CA ASP A 117 14.42 6.30 25.95
C ASP A 117 13.45 7.48 26.10
N SER A 118 13.26 8.25 25.03
CA SER A 118 12.51 9.48 25.08
C SER A 118 11.96 9.85 23.71
N PRO A 119 10.77 10.46 23.61
CA PRO A 119 10.28 11.03 22.35
C PRO A 119 11.03 12.32 21.95
N ALA A 120 11.88 12.88 22.84
CA ALA A 120 12.54 14.16 22.57
C ALA A 120 13.38 14.18 21.28
N PRO A 121 14.17 13.16 20.94
CA PRO A 121 14.90 13.13 19.67
C PRO A 121 13.96 13.13 18.45
N ALA A 122 12.84 12.39 18.50
CA ALA A 122 11.86 12.37 17.43
C ALA A 122 11.19 13.73 17.25
N LEU A 123 10.84 14.41 18.35
CA LEU A 123 10.24 15.73 18.31
C LEU A 123 11.23 16.80 17.81
N LEU A 124 12.49 16.74 18.24
CA LEU A 124 13.55 17.65 17.79
C LEU A 124 13.80 17.55 16.28
N GLU A 125 13.83 16.32 15.77
CA GLU A 125 14.08 16.02 14.37
C GLU A 125 12.82 16.07 13.50
N GLY A 126 11.63 16.19 14.10
CA GLY A 126 10.36 16.17 13.38
C GLY A 126 10.05 14.81 12.75
N ILE A 127 10.41 13.71 13.43
CA ILE A 127 10.26 12.35 12.89
C ILE A 127 8.85 11.85 13.10
N GLN A 128 8.01 12.01 12.09
CA GLN A 128 6.59 11.63 12.08
C GLN A 128 5.81 12.15 13.30
N ALA A 129 6.36 13.14 13.98
CA ALA A 129 5.75 13.84 15.11
C ALA A 129 6.28 15.29 15.14
N PRO A 130 5.38 16.29 15.27
CA PRO A 130 3.92 16.17 15.40
C PRO A 130 3.25 15.66 14.10
N ASN A 131 2.10 14.98 14.26
CA ASN A 131 1.27 14.51 13.14
C ASN A 131 -0.21 14.76 13.40
N GLY A 132 -0.99 14.85 12.32
CA GLY A 132 -2.44 14.93 12.31
C GLY A 132 -3.09 13.64 11.82
N ASP A 133 -4.38 13.48 12.12
CA ASP A 133 -5.18 12.36 11.62
C ASP A 133 -5.33 12.47 10.08
N PRO A 134 -4.88 11.48 9.30
CA PRO A 134 -4.93 11.54 7.85
C PRO A 134 -6.37 11.54 7.29
N MET A 135 -7.32 10.96 8.01
CA MET A 135 -8.72 10.90 7.57
C MET A 135 -9.37 12.29 7.51
N MET A 136 -8.93 13.23 8.37
CA MET A 136 -9.55 14.55 8.49
C MET A 136 -9.30 15.45 7.28
N VAL A 137 -8.23 15.23 6.51
CA VAL A 137 -7.90 16.06 5.34
C VAL A 137 -8.54 15.51 4.05
N VAL A 138 -8.96 14.26 4.01
CA VAL A 138 -9.50 13.60 2.82
C VAL A 138 -10.76 14.27 2.27
N PRO A 139 -11.80 14.60 3.05
CA PRO A 139 -13.00 15.26 2.52
C PRO A 139 -12.69 16.60 1.86
N ALA A 140 -11.72 17.34 2.39
CA ALA A 140 -11.33 18.63 1.82
C ALA A 140 -10.59 18.46 0.50
N MET A 141 -9.67 17.52 0.41
CA MET A 141 -8.99 17.17 -0.84
C MET A 141 -9.97 16.66 -1.90
N ALA A 142 -10.91 15.80 -1.49
CA ALA A 142 -11.95 15.27 -2.37
C ALA A 142 -12.88 16.35 -2.94
N ALA A 143 -13.13 17.42 -2.19
CA ALA A 143 -13.97 18.55 -2.62
C ALA A 143 -13.33 19.42 -3.73
N VAL A 144 -12.02 19.31 -3.96
CA VAL A 144 -11.28 20.07 -4.99
C VAL A 144 -10.72 19.19 -6.10
N THR A 145 -11.07 17.90 -6.11
CA THR A 145 -10.66 16.90 -7.09
C THR A 145 -11.85 16.07 -7.55
N GLU A 146 -11.82 15.59 -8.80
CA GLU A 146 -12.89 14.77 -9.37
C GLU A 146 -12.49 13.28 -9.45
N HIS A 147 -11.20 13.01 -9.58
CA HIS A 147 -10.70 11.67 -9.89
C HIS A 147 -9.71 11.11 -8.86
N LEU A 148 -8.92 11.97 -8.22
CA LEU A 148 -7.85 11.54 -7.31
C LEU A 148 -8.38 10.65 -6.19
N GLY A 149 -7.73 9.49 -6.00
CA GLY A 149 -8.01 8.56 -4.91
C GLY A 149 -7.24 8.87 -3.63
N PHE A 150 -7.66 8.25 -2.52
CA PHE A 150 -7.08 8.48 -1.19
C PHE A 150 -6.88 7.14 -0.47
N GLY A 151 -5.64 6.68 -0.39
CA GLY A 151 -5.26 5.52 0.43
C GLY A 151 -4.93 5.98 1.85
N ILE A 152 -5.66 5.50 2.85
CA ILE A 152 -5.56 5.99 4.23
C ILE A 152 -5.06 4.88 5.13
N THR A 153 -4.03 5.13 5.94
CA THR A 153 -3.54 4.16 6.92
C THR A 153 -4.38 4.19 8.20
N PHE A 154 -4.85 3.01 8.62
CA PHE A 154 -5.53 2.83 9.90
C PHE A 154 -5.18 1.51 10.56
N SER A 155 -5.04 1.55 11.90
CA SER A 155 -4.63 0.41 12.71
C SER A 155 -5.80 -0.49 13.09
N THR A 156 -5.63 -1.79 12.90
CA THR A 156 -6.58 -2.81 13.39
C THR A 156 -6.44 -3.09 14.89
N SER A 157 -5.37 -2.57 15.54
CA SER A 157 -5.06 -2.88 16.94
C SER A 157 -5.84 -2.02 17.92
N TYR A 158 -6.11 -0.76 17.58
CA TYR A 158 -6.61 0.22 18.56
C TYR A 158 -7.99 0.78 18.23
N GLU A 159 -8.40 0.76 16.99
CA GLU A 159 -9.71 1.26 16.56
C GLU A 159 -10.81 0.20 16.68
N PRO A 160 -12.02 0.54 17.20
CA PRO A 160 -13.16 -0.35 17.15
C PRO A 160 -13.66 -0.57 15.71
N PRO A 161 -13.86 -1.82 15.24
CA PRO A 161 -14.19 -2.10 13.83
C PRO A 161 -15.51 -1.46 13.39
N PHE A 162 -16.53 -1.40 14.23
CA PHE A 162 -17.83 -0.78 13.90
C PHE A 162 -17.70 0.72 13.62
N ALA A 163 -16.97 1.44 14.47
CA ALA A 163 -16.75 2.87 14.30
C ALA A 163 -15.91 3.16 13.04
N PHE A 164 -14.91 2.35 12.79
CA PHE A 164 -14.07 2.44 11.60
C PHE A 164 -14.87 2.15 10.32
N ALA A 165 -15.67 1.07 10.29
CA ALA A 165 -16.52 0.73 9.15
C ALA A 165 -17.41 1.91 8.74
N ARG A 166 -18.08 2.54 9.73
CA ARG A 166 -18.96 3.69 9.49
C ARG A 166 -18.20 4.88 8.89
N ARG A 167 -17.01 5.20 9.42
CA ARG A 167 -16.19 6.31 8.89
C ARG A 167 -15.76 6.06 7.45
N MET A 168 -15.30 4.84 7.14
CA MET A 168 -14.87 4.49 5.79
C MET A 168 -16.02 4.52 4.77
N SER A 169 -17.20 3.99 5.12
CA SER A 169 -18.37 4.11 4.24
C SER A 169 -18.80 5.54 4.02
N THR A 170 -18.72 6.39 5.06
CA THR A 170 -19.00 7.83 4.91
C THR A 170 -18.02 8.47 3.94
N LEU A 171 -16.72 8.18 4.03
CA LEU A 171 -15.73 8.70 3.10
C LEU A 171 -15.92 8.15 1.69
N ASP A 172 -16.29 6.89 1.53
CA ASP A 172 -16.53 6.29 0.23
C ASP A 172 -17.71 6.96 -0.49
N HIS A 173 -18.78 7.29 0.24
CA HIS A 173 -19.89 8.12 -0.28
C HIS A 173 -19.42 9.54 -0.65
N LEU A 174 -18.76 10.24 0.27
CA LEU A 174 -18.34 11.62 0.06
C LEU A 174 -17.33 11.77 -1.09
N THR A 175 -16.56 10.75 -1.36
CA THR A 175 -15.55 10.75 -2.43
C THR A 175 -16.04 10.11 -3.72
N GLY A 176 -17.26 9.55 -3.76
CA GLY A 176 -17.78 8.84 -4.93
C GLY A 176 -16.96 7.57 -5.25
N GLY A 177 -16.55 6.79 -4.24
CA GLY A 177 -15.81 5.54 -4.45
C GLY A 177 -14.31 5.71 -4.64
N ARG A 178 -13.70 6.76 -4.08
CA ARG A 178 -12.26 7.05 -4.29
C ARG A 178 -11.39 6.79 -3.07
N VAL A 179 -11.85 6.00 -2.09
CA VAL A 179 -11.05 5.68 -0.90
C VAL A 179 -10.47 4.26 -0.92
N GLY A 180 -9.31 4.12 -0.31
CA GLY A 180 -8.69 2.87 0.03
C GLY A 180 -8.16 2.88 1.47
N TRP A 181 -7.96 1.71 2.03
CA TRP A 181 -7.47 1.52 3.38
C TRP A 181 -6.18 0.71 3.40
N ASN A 182 -5.12 1.30 3.95
CA ASN A 182 -3.90 0.59 4.26
C ASN A 182 -4.03 -0.07 5.63
N VAL A 183 -4.13 -1.38 5.61
CA VAL A 183 -4.32 -2.24 6.78
C VAL A 183 -3.01 -2.40 7.52
N VAL A 184 -2.92 -1.85 8.74
CA VAL A 184 -1.72 -1.99 9.58
C VAL A 184 -2.08 -2.51 10.97
N THR A 185 -1.12 -3.18 11.61
CA THR A 185 -1.27 -3.73 12.96
C THR A 185 -0.54 -2.91 14.01
N SER A 186 0.04 -1.76 13.62
CA SER A 186 0.92 -0.93 14.45
C SER A 186 2.15 -1.67 15.01
N TYR A 187 3.16 -0.94 15.46
CA TYR A 187 4.41 -1.54 15.95
C TYR A 187 5.17 -0.67 16.97
N LEU A 188 4.67 0.53 17.24
CA LEU A 188 5.35 1.44 18.17
C LEU A 188 4.92 1.17 19.63
N PRO A 189 5.87 0.96 20.56
CA PRO A 189 5.56 0.80 21.98
C PRO A 189 4.79 1.99 22.57
N ASN A 190 5.14 3.20 22.13
CA ASN A 190 4.44 4.42 22.54
C ASN A 190 2.97 4.40 22.11
N ALA A 191 2.65 3.88 20.92
CA ALA A 191 1.26 3.76 20.49
C ALA A 191 0.44 2.89 21.45
N ALA A 192 0.97 1.73 21.86
CA ALA A 192 0.27 0.86 22.81
C ALA A 192 -0.06 1.60 24.12
N ARG A 193 0.90 2.35 24.67
CA ARG A 193 0.69 3.14 25.89
C ARG A 193 -0.33 4.25 25.72
N ASN A 194 -0.40 4.89 24.55
CA ASN A 194 -1.42 5.91 24.25
C ASN A 194 -2.85 5.36 24.26
N PHE A 195 -3.01 4.05 24.03
CA PHE A 195 -4.29 3.35 24.09
C PHE A 195 -4.48 2.52 25.37
N GLY A 196 -3.71 2.82 26.42
CA GLY A 196 -3.88 2.26 27.77
C GLY A 196 -3.33 0.85 27.96
N LEU A 197 -2.44 0.39 27.08
CA LEU A 197 -1.75 -0.89 27.21
C LEU A 197 -0.36 -0.66 27.82
N ASP A 198 0.09 -1.58 28.67
CA ASP A 198 1.42 -1.51 29.28
C ASP A 198 2.55 -1.81 28.27
N ALA A 199 2.24 -2.62 27.26
CA ALA A 199 3.19 -3.02 26.20
C ALA A 199 2.45 -3.25 24.88
N GLU A 200 3.22 -3.40 23.80
CA GLU A 200 2.68 -3.83 22.51
C GLU A 200 1.98 -5.19 22.61
N ILE A 201 0.85 -5.31 21.91
CA ILE A 201 0.22 -6.61 21.69
C ILE A 201 1.23 -7.52 20.96
N PRO A 202 1.44 -8.76 21.41
CA PRO A 202 2.35 -9.70 20.76
C PRO A 202 2.07 -9.84 19.26
N LYS A 203 3.11 -9.92 18.44
CA LYS A 203 2.98 -9.91 16.96
C LYS A 203 1.98 -10.96 16.45
N ALA A 204 2.00 -12.18 16.99
CA ALA A 204 1.10 -13.25 16.56
C ALA A 204 -0.38 -12.89 16.86
N GLU A 205 -0.64 -12.33 18.04
CA GLU A 205 -1.98 -11.89 18.47
C GLU A 205 -2.46 -10.69 17.63
N ARG A 206 -1.57 -9.73 17.29
CA ARG A 206 -1.92 -8.62 16.39
C ARG A 206 -2.41 -9.12 15.03
N TYR A 207 -1.81 -10.17 14.46
CA TYR A 207 -2.26 -10.76 13.21
C TYR A 207 -3.61 -11.51 13.36
N ALA A 208 -3.82 -12.24 14.47
CA ALA A 208 -5.09 -12.92 14.74
C ALA A 208 -6.22 -11.88 14.89
N ARG A 209 -5.96 -10.83 15.69
CA ARG A 209 -6.87 -9.70 15.88
C ARG A 209 -7.20 -8.99 14.56
N ALA A 210 -6.20 -8.75 13.70
CA ALA A 210 -6.39 -8.12 12.40
C ALA A 210 -7.24 -9.00 11.45
N ALA A 211 -7.06 -10.31 11.48
CA ALA A 211 -7.86 -11.22 10.68
C ALA A 211 -9.34 -11.19 11.10
N GLU A 212 -9.63 -11.21 12.41
CA GLU A 212 -11.01 -11.08 12.93
C GLU A 212 -11.58 -9.68 12.67
N TYR A 213 -10.75 -8.64 12.76
CA TYR A 213 -11.14 -7.26 12.43
C TYR A 213 -11.65 -7.16 10.99
N LEU A 214 -10.90 -7.71 10.03
CA LEU A 214 -11.30 -7.77 8.63
C LEU A 214 -12.61 -8.56 8.44
N ASP A 215 -12.77 -9.70 9.14
CA ASP A 215 -13.98 -10.49 9.08
C ASP A 215 -15.22 -9.69 9.53
N VAL A 216 -15.10 -8.94 10.63
CA VAL A 216 -16.16 -8.03 11.10
C VAL A 216 -16.48 -6.96 10.06
N LEU A 217 -15.46 -6.35 9.46
CA LEU A 217 -15.65 -5.31 8.46
C LEU A 217 -16.34 -5.86 7.20
N TYR A 218 -15.94 -7.03 6.72
CA TYR A 218 -16.58 -7.67 5.56
C TYR A 218 -18.06 -7.98 5.83
N LYS A 219 -18.39 -8.48 7.02
CA LYS A 219 -19.79 -8.68 7.44
C LYS A 219 -20.57 -7.36 7.43
N LEU A 220 -20.00 -6.28 7.93
CA LEU A 220 -20.63 -4.96 7.94
C LEU A 220 -20.80 -4.40 6.53
N TRP A 221 -19.76 -4.37 5.72
CA TRP A 221 -19.77 -3.72 4.42
C TRP A 221 -20.47 -4.51 3.32
N GLU A 222 -20.26 -5.84 3.28
CA GLU A 222 -20.78 -6.69 2.20
C GLU A 222 -22.07 -7.43 2.62
N GLY A 223 -22.27 -7.69 3.92
CA GLY A 223 -23.34 -8.57 4.40
C GLY A 223 -24.49 -7.88 5.11
N SER A 224 -24.35 -6.64 5.58
CA SER A 224 -25.41 -5.98 6.36
C SER A 224 -26.59 -5.49 5.50
N TRP A 225 -26.35 -5.10 4.28
CA TRP A 225 -27.35 -4.51 3.39
C TRP A 225 -27.36 -5.24 2.05
N GLU A 226 -28.55 -5.64 1.57
CA GLU A 226 -28.73 -6.10 0.20
C GLU A 226 -28.59 -4.92 -0.78
N ASP A 227 -28.36 -5.20 -2.07
CA ASP A 227 -28.07 -4.16 -3.05
C ASP A 227 -29.26 -3.23 -3.30
N ASP A 228 -30.49 -3.75 -3.15
CA ASP A 228 -31.75 -3.04 -3.37
C ASP A 228 -32.51 -2.74 -2.05
N ALA A 229 -31.81 -2.72 -0.92
CA ALA A 229 -32.39 -2.41 0.37
C ALA A 229 -32.87 -0.94 0.48
N VAL A 230 -32.17 -0.02 -0.20
CA VAL A 230 -32.54 1.41 -0.23
C VAL A 230 -33.56 1.65 -1.32
N VAL A 231 -34.77 2.00 -0.95
CA VAL A 231 -35.90 2.26 -1.85
C VAL A 231 -35.96 3.76 -2.19
N ALA A 232 -35.78 4.60 -1.18
CA ALA A 232 -35.79 6.07 -1.25
C ALA A 232 -37.01 6.64 -2.01
N ASP A 233 -38.16 5.97 -1.92
CA ASP A 233 -39.41 6.39 -2.56
C ASP A 233 -40.29 7.22 -1.61
N PRO A 234 -40.38 8.53 -1.78
CA PRO A 234 -41.21 9.38 -0.95
C PRO A 234 -42.71 9.19 -1.19
N THR A 235 -43.12 8.50 -2.27
CA THR A 235 -44.49 8.39 -2.74
C THR A 235 -44.95 6.95 -2.94
N ALA A 236 -44.22 5.96 -2.41
CA ALA A 236 -44.47 4.53 -2.62
C ALA A 236 -46.03 4.24 -2.72
N ASP A 237 -46.44 3.75 -3.87
CA ASP A 237 -47.79 3.28 -4.17
C ASP A 237 -48.94 4.31 -4.06
N GLY A 238 -48.69 5.60 -4.23
CA GLY A 238 -49.73 6.64 -4.20
C GLY A 238 -50.42 6.80 -2.83
N LEU A 239 -49.71 6.42 -1.77
CA LEU A 239 -50.18 6.57 -0.40
C LEU A 239 -50.16 8.05 0.04
N ALA A 240 -50.94 8.34 1.10
CA ALA A 240 -51.09 9.70 1.65
C ALA A 240 -49.73 10.32 2.03
N PRO A 241 -49.63 11.69 2.10
CA PRO A 241 -48.42 12.34 2.58
C PRO A 241 -47.90 11.73 3.87
N GLY A 242 -46.61 11.30 3.89
CA GLY A 242 -45.97 10.65 5.05
C GLY A 242 -45.92 9.13 4.99
N SER A 243 -46.32 8.49 3.88
CA SER A 243 -46.33 7.02 3.73
C SER A 243 -45.14 6.45 2.95
N GLY A 244 -44.21 7.28 2.48
CA GLY A 244 -43.03 6.83 1.74
C GLY A 244 -42.12 5.87 2.51
N VAL A 245 -41.43 5.01 1.78
CA VAL A 245 -40.48 4.05 2.31
C VAL A 245 -39.06 4.46 1.89
N TYR A 246 -38.18 4.65 2.86
CA TYR A 246 -36.76 4.93 2.58
C TYR A 246 -35.96 3.64 2.39
N THR A 247 -36.13 2.67 3.26
CA THR A 247 -35.40 1.41 3.26
C THR A 247 -36.36 0.26 3.49
N ASP A 248 -36.17 -0.86 2.80
CA ASP A 248 -36.81 -2.13 3.11
C ASP A 248 -36.07 -2.79 4.30
N PRO A 249 -36.66 -2.82 5.50
CA PRO A 249 -35.99 -3.34 6.67
C PRO A 249 -35.74 -4.86 6.62
N SER A 250 -36.44 -5.60 5.75
CA SER A 250 -36.22 -7.03 5.56
C SER A 250 -34.91 -7.35 4.84
N LYS A 251 -34.33 -6.34 4.17
CA LYS A 251 -33.06 -6.43 3.44
C LYS A 251 -31.87 -5.84 4.20
N VAL A 252 -32.06 -5.53 5.48
CA VAL A 252 -31.00 -5.03 6.38
C VAL A 252 -30.78 -6.00 7.51
N HIS A 253 -29.59 -6.54 7.62
CA HIS A 253 -29.27 -7.70 8.46
C HIS A 253 -28.28 -7.36 9.56
N ALA A 254 -28.57 -7.77 10.79
CA ALA A 254 -27.57 -7.84 11.86
C ALA A 254 -26.45 -8.82 11.46
N ILE A 255 -25.24 -8.54 11.91
CA ILE A 255 -24.10 -9.44 11.66
C ILE A 255 -23.86 -10.42 12.82
N ASP A 256 -24.35 -10.09 14.02
CA ASP A 256 -24.28 -10.87 15.25
C ASP A 256 -22.91 -11.55 15.48
N HIS A 257 -21.85 -10.80 15.19
CA HIS A 257 -20.50 -11.32 15.32
C HIS A 257 -20.12 -11.48 16.78
N VAL A 258 -19.69 -12.70 17.14
CA VAL A 258 -19.10 -13.05 18.43
C VAL A 258 -17.82 -13.82 18.17
N GLY A 259 -16.68 -13.17 18.39
CA GLY A 259 -15.36 -13.75 18.19
C GLY A 259 -14.49 -13.67 19.43
N GLU A 260 -13.22 -13.97 19.28
CA GLU A 260 -12.23 -13.94 20.36
C GLU A 260 -11.92 -12.49 20.78
N HIS A 261 -11.80 -11.59 19.79
CA HIS A 261 -11.35 -10.20 20.00
C HIS A 261 -12.50 -9.19 19.90
N PHE A 262 -13.57 -9.50 19.16
CA PHE A 262 -14.64 -8.54 18.90
C PHE A 262 -16.03 -9.13 19.10
N ARG A 263 -16.96 -8.25 19.51
CA ARG A 263 -18.40 -8.53 19.54
C ARG A 263 -19.14 -7.37 18.93
N VAL A 264 -19.82 -7.61 17.81
CA VAL A 264 -20.50 -6.58 17.03
C VAL A 264 -21.85 -7.11 16.57
N ALA A 265 -22.93 -6.54 17.06
CA ALA A 265 -24.28 -6.93 16.67
C ALA A 265 -24.62 -6.50 15.23
N GLY A 266 -24.26 -5.29 14.84
CA GLY A 266 -24.74 -4.66 13.61
C GLY A 266 -26.22 -4.24 13.71
N PRO A 267 -26.90 -3.99 12.60
CA PRO A 267 -26.37 -3.90 11.23
C PRO A 267 -25.41 -2.71 11.06
N HIS A 268 -24.75 -2.65 9.89
CA HIS A 268 -24.03 -1.44 9.50
C HIS A 268 -24.98 -0.25 9.41
N LEU A 269 -24.55 0.94 9.87
CA LEU A 269 -25.44 2.12 9.88
C LEU A 269 -25.43 2.91 8.58
N SER A 270 -24.41 2.73 7.74
CA SER A 270 -24.36 3.38 6.42
C SER A 270 -25.01 2.48 5.39
N GLU A 271 -25.81 3.07 4.53
CA GLU A 271 -26.27 2.40 3.31
C GLU A 271 -25.07 2.00 2.41
N PRO A 272 -25.28 1.11 1.42
CA PRO A 272 -24.21 0.64 0.56
C PRO A 272 -23.48 1.79 -0.15
N SER A 273 -22.20 1.94 0.10
CA SER A 273 -21.35 2.91 -0.60
C SER A 273 -20.86 2.35 -1.94
N PRO A 274 -20.33 3.20 -2.86
CA PRO A 274 -19.98 2.78 -4.22
C PRO A 274 -19.06 1.55 -4.28
N GLN A 275 -18.04 1.47 -3.42
CA GLN A 275 -17.14 0.34 -3.37
C GLN A 275 -17.54 -0.74 -2.33
N ARG A 276 -18.43 -0.43 -1.40
CA ARG A 276 -18.75 -1.14 -0.17
C ARG A 276 -17.50 -1.32 0.70
N THR A 277 -16.68 -2.30 0.40
CA THR A 277 -15.34 -2.43 0.98
C THR A 277 -14.40 -1.47 0.25
N PRO A 278 -13.69 -0.55 0.93
CA PRO A 278 -12.68 0.30 0.28
C PRO A 278 -11.55 -0.53 -0.34
N VAL A 279 -10.79 0.03 -1.29
CA VAL A 279 -9.59 -0.67 -1.83
C VAL A 279 -8.64 -1.05 -0.69
N LEU A 280 -8.19 -2.29 -0.67
CA LEU A 280 -7.35 -2.82 0.41
C LEU A 280 -5.88 -2.77 0.04
N PHE A 281 -5.15 -1.87 0.70
CA PHE A 281 -3.70 -1.78 0.66
C PHE A 281 -3.09 -2.54 1.85
N LEU A 282 -1.94 -3.16 1.65
CA LEU A 282 -1.22 -3.85 2.73
C LEU A 282 0.29 -3.81 2.50
N ALA A 283 1.05 -3.41 3.51
CA ALA A 283 2.50 -3.42 3.45
C ALA A 283 3.05 -4.74 4.00
N THR A 284 3.92 -5.43 3.25
CA THR A 284 4.52 -6.68 3.72
C THR A 284 5.88 -6.99 3.11
N ALA A 285 6.70 -7.68 3.93
CA ALA A 285 7.91 -8.36 3.52
C ALA A 285 8.12 -9.68 4.29
N SER A 286 7.23 -10.00 5.25
CA SER A 286 7.35 -11.19 6.09
C SER A 286 6.45 -12.34 5.58
N PRO A 287 6.79 -13.61 5.82
CA PRO A 287 5.95 -14.74 5.37
C PRO A 287 4.48 -14.64 5.84
N LYS A 288 4.26 -14.23 7.10
CA LYS A 288 2.90 -14.07 7.63
C LYS A 288 2.17 -12.89 6.96
N GLY A 289 2.89 -11.82 6.66
CA GLY A 289 2.35 -10.70 5.90
C GLY A 289 2.01 -11.08 4.45
N VAL A 290 2.83 -11.90 3.80
CA VAL A 290 2.55 -12.45 2.46
C VAL A 290 1.23 -13.25 2.48
N GLU A 291 1.02 -14.12 3.48
CA GLU A 291 -0.23 -14.87 3.64
C GLU A 291 -1.45 -13.93 3.77
N GLN A 292 -1.34 -12.90 4.61
CA GLN A 292 -2.42 -11.92 4.80
C GLN A 292 -2.68 -11.09 3.55
N ALA A 293 -1.63 -10.66 2.86
CA ALA A 293 -1.73 -9.91 1.62
C ALA A 293 -2.37 -10.75 0.50
N ALA A 294 -1.92 -11.98 0.32
CA ALA A 294 -2.46 -12.92 -0.64
C ALA A 294 -3.96 -13.15 -0.49
N ARG A 295 -4.42 -13.19 0.76
CA ARG A 295 -5.84 -13.41 1.07
C ARG A 295 -6.70 -12.16 0.90
N ASN A 296 -6.19 -10.98 1.27
CA ASN A 296 -7.03 -9.81 1.46
C ASN A 296 -6.66 -8.60 0.60
N ALA A 297 -5.37 -8.40 0.25
CA ALA A 297 -4.94 -7.18 -0.41
C ALA A 297 -5.29 -7.14 -1.90
N GLU A 298 -5.56 -5.94 -2.40
CA GLU A 298 -5.63 -5.61 -3.82
C GLU A 298 -4.33 -4.93 -4.26
N VAL A 299 -3.71 -4.15 -3.36
CA VAL A 299 -2.43 -3.48 -3.62
C VAL A 299 -1.48 -3.75 -2.46
N VAL A 300 -0.30 -4.25 -2.78
CA VAL A 300 0.74 -4.58 -1.80
C VAL A 300 1.90 -3.59 -1.91
N PHE A 301 2.22 -2.97 -0.76
CA PHE A 301 3.48 -2.25 -0.63
C PHE A 301 4.59 -3.21 -0.27
N THR A 302 5.63 -3.19 -1.06
CA THR A 302 6.84 -3.95 -0.78
C THR A 302 8.07 -3.12 -1.11
N GLY A 303 9.25 -3.54 -0.69
CA GLY A 303 10.46 -2.77 -0.91
C GLY A 303 11.72 -3.61 -0.78
N GLY A 304 12.86 -2.99 -1.13
CA GLY A 304 14.17 -3.61 -1.06
C GLY A 304 14.46 -4.62 -2.18
N PRO A 305 15.58 -5.33 -2.09
CA PRO A 305 16.05 -6.26 -3.13
C PRO A 305 15.15 -7.50 -3.30
N ALA A 306 14.20 -7.72 -2.40
CA ALA A 306 13.31 -8.88 -2.41
C ALA A 306 11.97 -8.65 -3.15
N VAL A 307 11.75 -7.48 -3.75
CA VAL A 307 10.48 -7.09 -4.41
C VAL A 307 9.94 -8.18 -5.33
N LYS A 308 10.78 -8.66 -6.25
CA LYS A 308 10.40 -9.69 -7.23
C LYS A 308 10.00 -11.02 -6.55
N ALA A 309 10.77 -11.45 -5.55
CA ALA A 309 10.50 -12.69 -4.82
C ALA A 309 9.23 -12.59 -3.96
N VAL A 310 9.04 -11.47 -3.26
CA VAL A 310 7.83 -11.21 -2.46
C VAL A 310 6.61 -11.14 -3.37
N GLY A 311 6.70 -10.48 -4.53
CA GLY A 311 5.64 -10.41 -5.51
C GLY A 311 5.23 -11.79 -6.02
N ALA A 312 6.20 -12.60 -6.44
CA ALA A 312 5.95 -13.97 -6.91
C ALA A 312 5.30 -14.84 -5.83
N ALA A 313 5.85 -14.84 -4.60
CA ALA A 313 5.32 -15.60 -3.48
C ALA A 313 3.89 -15.17 -3.09
N THR A 314 3.59 -13.88 -3.15
CA THR A 314 2.24 -13.38 -2.84
C THR A 314 1.23 -13.78 -3.91
N ARG A 315 1.57 -13.70 -5.19
CA ARG A 315 0.69 -14.14 -6.28
C ARG A 315 0.43 -15.65 -6.23
N GLU A 316 1.46 -16.45 -5.97
CA GLU A 316 1.30 -17.89 -5.77
C GLU A 316 0.37 -18.20 -4.58
N ALA A 317 0.59 -17.54 -3.44
CA ALA A 317 -0.26 -17.70 -2.27
C ALA A 317 -1.71 -17.24 -2.52
N ALA A 318 -1.94 -16.21 -3.35
CA ALA A 318 -3.27 -15.75 -3.73
C ALA A 318 -4.00 -16.83 -4.55
N VAL A 319 -3.33 -17.47 -5.48
CA VAL A 319 -3.90 -18.60 -6.25
C VAL A 319 -4.26 -19.77 -5.33
N LEU A 320 -3.40 -20.12 -4.38
CA LEU A 320 -3.69 -21.15 -3.38
C LEU A 320 -4.87 -20.78 -2.47
N ALA A 321 -5.12 -19.48 -2.26
CA ALA A 321 -6.28 -18.97 -1.52
C ALA A 321 -7.56 -18.85 -2.38
N GLY A 322 -7.54 -19.29 -3.64
CA GLY A 322 -8.69 -19.27 -4.54
C GLY A 322 -8.92 -17.93 -5.28
N ARG A 323 -7.93 -17.03 -5.26
CA ARG A 323 -7.95 -15.76 -5.99
C ARG A 323 -7.19 -15.85 -7.31
N SER A 324 -7.29 -14.84 -8.17
CA SER A 324 -6.39 -14.70 -9.32
C SER A 324 -5.03 -14.14 -8.88
N ALA A 325 -3.96 -14.52 -9.59
CA ALA A 325 -2.65 -13.89 -9.44
C ALA A 325 -2.69 -12.38 -9.77
N ASP A 326 -3.58 -11.99 -10.68
CA ASP A 326 -3.77 -10.62 -11.15
C ASP A 326 -4.64 -9.77 -10.20
N ASP A 327 -5.26 -10.39 -9.17
CA ASP A 327 -6.01 -9.67 -8.14
C ASP A 327 -5.11 -8.84 -7.20
N VAL A 328 -3.77 -8.98 -7.33
CA VAL A 328 -2.81 -8.33 -6.44
C VAL A 328 -1.77 -7.55 -7.23
N SER A 329 -1.80 -6.24 -7.09
CA SER A 329 -0.80 -5.32 -7.65
C SER A 329 0.29 -5.02 -6.64
N PHE A 330 1.53 -4.77 -7.12
CA PHE A 330 2.69 -4.47 -6.29
C PHE A 330 3.20 -3.06 -6.57
N ILE A 331 3.27 -2.24 -5.55
CA ILE A 331 3.85 -0.91 -5.64
C ILE A 331 5.03 -0.76 -4.68
N VAL A 332 6.02 0.03 -5.10
CA VAL A 332 7.21 0.31 -4.31
C VAL A 332 7.29 1.79 -3.96
N GLN A 333 7.89 2.08 -2.82
CA GLN A 333 8.25 3.44 -2.48
C GLN A 333 9.32 3.95 -3.44
N ALA A 334 9.10 5.10 -4.05
CA ALA A 334 9.99 5.68 -5.03
C ALA A 334 10.55 7.02 -4.58
N GLY A 335 11.87 7.14 -4.60
CA GLY A 335 12.60 8.40 -4.50
C GLY A 335 13.02 8.87 -5.88
N VAL A 336 12.57 10.05 -6.28
CA VAL A 336 12.94 10.66 -7.56
C VAL A 336 13.46 12.07 -7.32
N VAL A 337 14.64 12.36 -7.87
CA VAL A 337 15.19 13.72 -7.97
C VAL A 337 15.40 14.01 -9.45
N THR A 338 14.66 14.97 -10.01
CA THR A 338 14.70 15.28 -11.43
C THR A 338 14.89 16.77 -11.71
N GLY A 339 15.29 17.09 -12.92
CA GLY A 339 15.49 18.43 -13.44
C GLY A 339 15.75 18.39 -14.95
N GLU A 340 15.73 19.54 -15.60
CA GLU A 340 15.92 19.63 -17.05
C GLU A 340 17.31 19.17 -17.51
N THR A 341 18.33 19.29 -16.65
CA THR A 341 19.72 18.92 -16.95
C THR A 341 20.36 18.14 -15.80
N ASP A 342 21.41 17.38 -16.10
CA ASP A 342 22.18 16.64 -15.10
C ASP A 342 22.81 17.56 -14.03
N GLU A 343 23.18 18.80 -14.40
CA GLU A 343 23.72 19.80 -13.48
C GLU A 343 22.66 20.22 -12.43
N VAL A 344 21.45 20.54 -12.88
CA VAL A 344 20.31 20.86 -11.98
C VAL A 344 20.00 19.71 -11.05
N VAL A 345 20.03 18.49 -11.55
CA VAL A 345 19.79 17.28 -10.73
C VAL A 345 20.89 17.10 -9.69
N ALA A 346 22.15 17.27 -10.08
CA ALA A 346 23.29 17.16 -9.16
C ALA A 346 23.23 18.20 -8.04
N ASP A 347 22.89 19.46 -8.37
CA ASP A 347 22.76 20.55 -7.40
C ASP A 347 21.62 20.29 -6.42
N LYS A 348 20.43 19.87 -6.91
CA LYS A 348 19.30 19.48 -6.05
C LYS A 348 19.69 18.34 -5.10
N LEU A 349 20.33 17.29 -5.62
CA LEU A 349 20.73 16.14 -4.84
C LEU A 349 21.77 16.51 -3.77
N ALA A 350 22.76 17.34 -4.10
CA ALA A 350 23.76 17.85 -3.16
C ALA A 350 23.09 18.68 -2.06
N LEU A 351 22.18 19.57 -2.43
CA LEU A 351 21.41 20.38 -1.49
C LEU A 351 20.60 19.50 -0.54
N TYR A 352 19.82 18.54 -1.05
CA TYR A 352 18.99 17.66 -0.22
C TYR A 352 19.83 16.83 0.74
N ARG A 353 20.95 16.27 0.27
CA ARG A 353 21.88 15.50 1.11
C ARG A 353 22.49 16.35 2.23
N SER A 354 22.75 17.63 1.98
CA SER A 354 23.34 18.53 2.99
C SER A 354 22.40 18.83 4.18
N PHE A 355 21.07 18.62 4.01
CA PHE A 355 20.06 18.77 5.06
C PHE A 355 19.61 17.45 5.66
N ALA A 356 20.04 16.32 5.09
CA ALA A 356 19.64 14.99 5.61
C ALA A 356 20.14 14.77 7.04
N SER A 357 19.26 14.33 7.92
CA SER A 357 19.58 14.08 9.33
C SER A 357 19.96 12.63 9.57
N GLU A 358 21.22 12.38 9.96
CA GLU A 358 21.68 11.07 10.39
C GLU A 358 20.95 10.63 11.68
N GLN A 359 20.83 11.53 12.65
CA GLN A 359 20.10 11.25 13.90
C GLN A 359 18.63 10.93 13.63
N GLY A 360 17.97 11.68 12.73
CA GLY A 360 16.59 11.42 12.37
C GLY A 360 16.36 10.03 11.79
N LYS A 361 17.30 9.50 11.00
CA LYS A 361 17.25 8.13 10.48
C LYS A 361 17.31 7.10 11.61
N LEU A 362 18.25 7.25 12.55
CA LEU A 362 18.44 6.34 13.69
C LEU A 362 17.21 6.34 14.61
N VAL A 363 16.63 7.51 14.88
CA VAL A 363 15.39 7.65 15.65
C VAL A 363 14.24 6.90 14.96
N HIS A 364 14.04 7.11 13.66
CA HIS A 364 12.99 6.45 12.90
C HIS A 364 13.15 4.92 12.89
N ARG A 365 14.37 4.42 12.81
CA ARG A 365 14.68 2.99 12.88
C ARG A 365 14.65 2.42 14.29
N SER A 366 14.32 3.25 15.29
CA SER A 366 14.24 2.84 16.70
C SER A 366 15.54 2.16 17.18
N ILE A 367 16.69 2.71 16.80
CA ILE A 367 17.99 2.20 17.25
C ILE A 367 18.10 2.44 18.76
N PRO A 368 18.35 1.39 19.58
CA PRO A 368 18.23 1.49 21.04
C PRO A 368 19.45 2.06 21.77
N PHE A 369 20.39 2.70 21.06
CA PHE A 369 21.59 3.31 21.64
C PHE A 369 21.98 4.57 20.85
N ASP A 370 22.81 5.44 21.47
CA ASP A 370 23.31 6.66 20.85
C ASP A 370 24.46 6.38 19.89
N ALA A 371 24.15 5.77 18.73
CA ALA A 371 25.12 5.37 17.72
C ALA A 371 26.10 6.52 17.33
N PRO A 372 25.69 7.80 17.13
CA PRO A 372 26.59 8.89 16.81
C PRO A 372 27.63 9.21 17.89
N SER A 373 27.39 8.85 19.14
CA SER A 373 28.36 9.08 20.24
C SER A 373 29.54 8.09 20.24
N HIS A 374 29.43 7.03 19.47
CA HIS A 374 30.46 5.99 19.39
C HIS A 374 31.36 6.16 18.15
N PRO A 375 32.65 5.74 18.24
CA PRO A 375 33.51 5.64 17.08
C PRO A 375 32.88 4.80 15.97
N ARG A 376 32.95 5.25 14.71
CA ARG A 376 32.31 4.57 13.58
C ARG A 376 32.90 3.16 13.30
N ASP A 377 34.13 2.88 13.74
CA ASP A 377 34.83 1.59 13.62
C ASP A 377 34.52 0.62 14.76
N ARG A 378 33.86 1.06 15.85
CA ARG A 378 33.43 0.20 16.95
C ARG A 378 32.32 -0.75 16.47
N SER A 379 32.29 -1.99 16.96
CA SER A 379 31.19 -2.89 16.68
C SER A 379 29.89 -2.44 17.37
N VAL A 380 28.74 -2.76 16.76
CA VAL A 380 27.40 -2.47 17.33
C VAL A 380 27.27 -3.17 18.70
N ARG A 381 27.80 -4.40 18.84
CA ARG A 381 27.82 -5.13 20.11
C ARG A 381 28.53 -4.35 21.21
N GLU A 382 29.77 -3.91 20.96
CA GLU A 382 30.55 -3.15 21.94
C GLU A 382 29.93 -1.80 22.30
N ALA A 383 29.23 -1.17 21.36
CA ALA A 383 28.52 0.07 21.61
C ALA A 383 27.31 -0.16 22.55
N LEU A 384 26.52 -1.21 22.27
CA LEU A 384 25.40 -1.62 23.14
C LEU A 384 25.86 -2.04 24.53
N GLU A 385 26.97 -2.79 24.65
CA GLU A 385 27.56 -3.18 25.94
C GLU A 385 28.03 -1.96 26.74
N ALA A 386 28.66 -0.99 26.09
CA ALA A 386 29.13 0.24 26.73
C ALA A 386 27.98 1.07 27.32
N GLU A 387 26.80 1.02 26.74
CA GLU A 387 25.60 1.68 27.26
C GLU A 387 24.73 0.77 28.14
N GLY A 388 25.12 -0.50 28.36
CA GLY A 388 24.31 -1.47 29.13
C GLY A 388 23.00 -1.84 28.45
N ARG A 389 22.97 -1.85 27.11
CA ARG A 389 21.76 -2.02 26.29
C ARG A 389 21.73 -3.30 25.46
N LEU A 390 22.67 -4.20 25.66
CA LEU A 390 22.72 -5.44 24.89
C LEU A 390 21.45 -6.29 25.06
N ASP A 391 20.83 -6.24 26.24
CA ASP A 391 19.57 -6.95 26.55
C ASP A 391 18.31 -6.15 26.18
N HIS A 392 18.44 -4.97 25.58
CA HIS A 392 17.29 -4.19 25.14
C HIS A 392 16.53 -4.92 24.02
N PRO A 393 15.18 -5.01 24.06
CA PRO A 393 14.42 -5.74 23.04
C PRO A 393 14.75 -5.32 21.59
N GLY A 394 15.02 -4.03 21.36
CA GLY A 394 15.41 -3.49 20.06
C GLY A 394 16.79 -3.97 19.58
N ALA A 395 17.68 -4.38 20.49
CA ALA A 395 19.01 -4.88 20.12
C ALA A 395 18.95 -6.24 19.43
N ALA A 396 17.95 -7.06 19.74
CA ALA A 396 17.79 -8.39 19.16
C ALA A 396 17.59 -8.39 17.62
N ALA A 397 17.15 -7.27 17.07
CA ALA A 397 16.94 -7.09 15.64
C ALA A 397 18.14 -6.47 14.91
N LEU A 398 19.21 -6.10 15.64
CA LEU A 398 20.37 -5.43 15.05
C LEU A 398 21.46 -6.44 14.65
N PRO A 399 22.18 -6.16 13.56
CA PRO A 399 23.38 -6.92 13.19
C PRO A 399 24.54 -6.54 14.12
N LEU A 400 24.79 -7.35 15.16
CA LEU A 400 25.73 -7.03 16.24
C LEU A 400 27.21 -7.00 15.81
N ASP A 401 27.54 -7.70 14.72
CA ASP A 401 28.93 -7.92 14.28
C ASP A 401 29.40 -6.91 13.21
N ILE A 402 28.53 -5.97 12.81
CA ILE A 402 28.94 -4.85 11.94
C ILE A 402 29.42 -3.67 12.78
N THR A 403 30.09 -2.70 12.13
CA THR A 403 30.49 -1.47 12.80
C THR A 403 29.33 -0.49 12.95
N VAL A 404 29.43 0.44 13.90
CA VAL A 404 28.49 1.55 14.09
C VAL A 404 28.37 2.36 12.80
N GLY A 405 29.48 2.62 12.10
CA GLY A 405 29.48 3.29 10.81
C GLY A 405 28.65 2.55 9.76
N GLN A 406 28.84 1.22 9.64
CA GLN A 406 28.04 0.39 8.74
C GLN A 406 26.55 0.39 9.09
N LEU A 407 26.22 0.38 10.39
CA LEU A 407 24.83 0.48 10.83
C LEU A 407 24.22 1.82 10.39
N ILE A 408 24.90 2.94 10.68
CA ILE A 408 24.43 4.28 10.31
C ILE A 408 24.23 4.39 8.79
N ASP A 409 25.18 3.88 8.01
CA ASP A 409 25.09 3.91 6.55
C ASP A 409 23.94 3.01 6.02
N SER A 410 23.63 1.92 6.72
CA SER A 410 22.57 0.97 6.33
C SER A 410 21.15 1.48 6.58
N VAL A 411 20.96 2.43 7.49
CA VAL A 411 19.63 2.97 7.82
C VAL A 411 19.19 4.11 6.91
N ASP A 412 19.99 4.46 5.91
CA ASP A 412 19.67 5.51 4.96
C ASP A 412 18.71 5.04 3.87
N GLU A 413 17.42 5.11 4.16
CA GLU A 413 16.36 4.73 3.22
C GLU A 413 16.02 5.82 2.19
N ALA A 414 16.53 7.03 2.38
CA ALA A 414 16.21 8.15 1.51
C ALA A 414 16.89 8.05 0.13
N TRP A 415 18.09 7.45 0.09
CA TRP A 415 18.97 7.48 -1.08
C TRP A 415 19.36 6.09 -1.60
N GLY A 416 18.73 5.04 -1.08
CA GLY A 416 19.04 3.65 -1.46
C GLY A 416 18.14 2.63 -0.78
N GLY A 417 18.34 1.35 -1.09
CA GLY A 417 17.61 0.23 -0.49
C GLY A 417 16.23 -0.08 -1.08
N THR A 418 15.64 0.87 -1.81
CA THR A 418 14.41 0.73 -2.60
C THR A 418 14.59 1.45 -3.94
N PHE A 419 13.53 1.68 -4.69
CA PHE A 419 13.59 2.47 -5.90
C PHE A 419 14.10 3.89 -5.61
N PHE A 420 15.23 4.23 -6.19
CA PHE A 420 15.77 5.59 -6.17
C PHE A 420 16.42 5.92 -7.51
N VAL A 421 16.06 7.07 -8.07
CA VAL A 421 16.68 7.60 -9.29
C VAL A 421 16.87 9.12 -9.19
N ALA A 422 18.04 9.57 -9.60
CA ALA A 422 18.34 10.99 -9.81
C ALA A 422 18.80 11.17 -11.25
N GLY A 423 18.08 11.96 -12.03
CA GLY A 423 18.39 12.14 -13.45
C GLY A 423 17.40 13.02 -14.19
N THR A 424 17.70 13.27 -15.47
CA THR A 424 16.77 13.94 -16.38
C THR A 424 15.47 13.12 -16.57
N PRO A 425 14.39 13.69 -17.10
CA PRO A 425 13.11 12.99 -17.28
C PRO A 425 13.23 11.66 -18.03
N THR A 426 14.13 11.59 -19.03
CA THR A 426 14.40 10.39 -19.79
C THR A 426 15.00 9.29 -18.90
N VAL A 427 16.02 9.63 -18.10
CA VAL A 427 16.68 8.69 -17.17
C VAL A 427 15.70 8.19 -16.12
N VAL A 428 14.85 9.08 -15.59
CA VAL A 428 13.80 8.69 -14.62
C VAL A 428 12.79 7.74 -15.25
N ALA A 429 12.33 8.03 -16.47
CA ALA A 429 11.38 7.17 -17.17
C ALA A 429 11.99 5.81 -17.55
N ASP A 430 13.27 5.75 -17.94
CA ASP A 430 14.00 4.50 -18.21
C ASP A 430 14.04 3.61 -16.97
N GLU A 431 14.34 4.19 -15.80
CA GLU A 431 14.40 3.44 -14.55
C GLU A 431 13.01 2.96 -14.11
N ILE A 432 11.95 3.77 -14.27
CA ILE A 432 10.57 3.35 -14.01
C ILE A 432 10.19 2.18 -14.93
N GLU A 433 10.49 2.25 -16.24
CA GLU A 433 10.23 1.16 -17.18
C GLU A 433 10.99 -0.11 -16.80
N ARG A 434 12.25 0.00 -16.41
CA ARG A 434 13.06 -1.14 -15.96
C ARG A 434 12.40 -1.83 -14.75
N TRP A 435 11.90 -1.09 -13.77
CA TRP A 435 11.24 -1.67 -12.61
C TRP A 435 9.89 -2.32 -12.96
N LEU A 436 9.12 -1.71 -13.87
CA LEU A 436 7.86 -2.28 -14.33
C LEU A 436 8.07 -3.60 -15.09
N ASP A 437 9.06 -3.63 -15.99
CA ASP A 437 9.25 -4.71 -16.93
C ASP A 437 10.14 -5.83 -16.37
N ASP A 438 11.22 -5.49 -15.64
CA ASP A 438 12.21 -6.46 -15.16
C ASP A 438 11.96 -6.91 -13.71
N GLU A 439 11.56 -5.98 -12.82
CA GLU A 439 11.32 -6.30 -11.40
C GLU A 439 9.87 -6.72 -11.13
N GLY A 440 8.97 -6.49 -12.08
CA GLY A 440 7.58 -6.95 -12.03
C GLY A 440 6.70 -6.17 -11.06
N ILE A 441 7.05 -4.92 -10.75
CA ILE A 441 6.16 -4.02 -10.01
C ILE A 441 5.01 -3.56 -10.90
N ASP A 442 3.93 -3.08 -10.30
CA ASP A 442 2.77 -2.50 -11.00
C ASP A 442 2.73 -0.98 -10.85
N GLY A 443 3.48 -0.44 -9.90
CA GLY A 443 3.48 0.99 -9.65
C GLY A 443 4.49 1.49 -8.64
N ILE A 444 4.47 2.81 -8.47
CA ILE A 444 5.32 3.51 -7.52
C ILE A 444 4.49 4.38 -6.58
N ASN A 445 5.03 4.58 -5.38
CA ASN A 445 4.56 5.47 -4.35
C ASN A 445 5.61 6.58 -4.20
N LEU A 446 5.43 7.69 -4.97
CA LEU A 446 6.38 8.78 -5.05
C LEU A 446 6.45 9.55 -3.75
N ARG A 447 7.62 9.70 -3.15
CA ARG A 447 7.83 10.57 -1.99
C ARG A 447 8.37 11.93 -2.39
N GLN A 448 8.05 12.95 -1.62
CA GLN A 448 8.59 14.28 -1.79
C GLN A 448 9.83 14.50 -0.91
N TYR A 449 10.92 14.95 -1.52
CA TYR A 449 12.11 15.46 -0.81
C TYR A 449 11.94 16.93 -0.43
N HIS A 450 11.43 17.72 -1.35
CA HIS A 450 11.08 19.13 -1.17
C HIS A 450 9.61 19.34 -1.60
N SER A 451 8.80 19.79 -0.70
CA SER A 451 7.36 20.00 -0.95
C SER A 451 7.14 21.47 -1.32
N PHE A 452 6.60 21.84 -2.49
CA PHE A 452 5.97 21.00 -3.53
C PHE A 452 6.90 20.71 -4.72
N ASP A 453 8.15 21.19 -4.70
CA ASP A 453 9.06 21.18 -5.87
C ASP A 453 9.22 19.77 -6.45
N THR A 454 9.42 18.74 -5.60
CA THR A 454 9.57 17.37 -6.09
C THR A 454 8.37 16.90 -6.90
N LEU A 455 7.15 17.19 -6.41
CA LEU A 455 5.93 16.80 -7.12
C LEU A 455 5.74 17.62 -8.39
N THR A 456 6.02 18.93 -8.35
CA THR A 456 5.93 19.83 -9.51
C THR A 456 6.89 19.38 -10.61
N ASP A 457 8.15 19.15 -10.28
CA ASP A 457 9.13 18.65 -11.24
C ASP A 457 8.70 17.31 -11.87
N PHE A 458 8.19 16.39 -11.06
CA PHE A 458 7.73 15.10 -11.56
C PHE A 458 6.53 15.27 -12.52
N VAL A 459 5.58 16.10 -12.15
CA VAL A 459 4.38 16.38 -12.96
C VAL A 459 4.71 17.09 -14.26
N GLU A 460 5.63 18.07 -14.22
CA GLU A 460 5.93 18.91 -15.38
C GLU A 460 6.96 18.27 -16.32
N LEU A 461 7.89 17.47 -15.79
CA LEU A 461 9.00 16.93 -16.57
C LEU A 461 8.84 15.43 -16.86
N VAL A 462 8.48 14.59 -15.86
CA VAL A 462 8.48 13.13 -16.00
C VAL A 462 7.15 12.62 -16.54
N VAL A 463 6.02 13.16 -16.08
CA VAL A 463 4.68 12.75 -16.53
C VAL A 463 4.52 12.84 -18.05
N PRO A 464 4.91 13.93 -18.74
CA PRO A 464 4.83 13.99 -20.20
C PRO A 464 5.63 12.90 -20.89
N GLU A 465 6.81 12.55 -20.37
CA GLU A 465 7.66 11.49 -20.94
C GLU A 465 7.02 10.11 -20.72
N LEU A 466 6.44 9.82 -19.53
CA LEU A 466 5.73 8.58 -19.28
C LEU A 466 4.48 8.42 -20.16
N ARG A 467 3.73 9.50 -20.39
CA ARG A 467 2.60 9.52 -21.32
C ARG A 467 3.07 9.23 -22.76
N ARG A 468 4.08 9.93 -23.23
CA ARG A 468 4.67 9.70 -24.55
C ARG A 468 5.11 8.25 -24.77
N ARG A 469 5.57 7.56 -23.71
CA ARG A 469 5.95 6.14 -23.73
C ARG A 469 4.77 5.18 -23.61
N GLY A 470 3.55 5.67 -23.34
CA GLY A 470 2.34 4.86 -23.11
C GLY A 470 2.35 4.15 -21.76
N ARG A 471 3.11 4.65 -20.77
CA ARG A 471 3.20 4.08 -19.42
C ARG A 471 2.24 4.74 -18.42
N LEU A 472 1.74 5.93 -18.73
CA LEU A 472 0.78 6.64 -17.89
C LEU A 472 -0.47 6.98 -18.72
N ARG A 473 -1.61 7.12 -18.04
CA ARG A 473 -2.88 7.52 -18.66
C ARG A 473 -2.80 8.92 -19.27
N GLU A 474 -3.48 9.11 -20.37
CA GLU A 474 -3.65 10.45 -20.97
C GLU A 474 -4.72 11.25 -20.22
N ALA A 475 -5.81 10.60 -19.81
CA ALA A 475 -6.91 11.18 -19.07
C ALA A 475 -7.53 10.19 -18.09
N TYR A 476 -8.25 10.69 -17.12
CA TYR A 476 -9.08 9.87 -16.24
C TYR A 476 -10.40 9.49 -16.95
N VAL A 477 -11.00 8.40 -16.49
CA VAL A 477 -12.35 8.00 -16.89
C VAL A 477 -13.34 8.64 -15.93
N PRO A 478 -14.31 9.44 -16.41
CA PRO A 478 -15.29 10.06 -15.53
C PRO A 478 -16.13 9.02 -14.77
N GLY A 479 -16.30 9.24 -13.46
CA GLY A 479 -17.11 8.38 -12.60
C GLY A 479 -16.45 7.05 -12.19
N GLU A 480 -15.22 6.78 -12.62
CA GLU A 480 -14.48 5.59 -12.25
C GLU A 480 -14.09 5.62 -10.76
N THR A 481 -14.39 4.55 -10.05
CA THR A 481 -13.94 4.37 -8.67
C THR A 481 -12.42 4.10 -8.60
N LEU A 482 -11.85 4.25 -7.42
CA LEU A 482 -10.43 3.92 -7.22
C LEU A 482 -10.13 2.45 -7.55
N ARG A 483 -11.04 1.52 -7.17
CA ARG A 483 -10.87 0.10 -7.47
C ARG A 483 -10.87 -0.17 -8.97
N GLU A 484 -11.85 0.32 -9.71
CA GLU A 484 -11.92 0.17 -11.17
C GLU A 484 -10.63 0.63 -11.84
N ARG A 485 -10.10 1.76 -11.38
CA ARG A 485 -8.86 2.35 -11.89
C ARG A 485 -7.63 1.50 -11.63
N LEU A 486 -7.49 0.95 -10.43
CA LEU A 486 -6.31 0.17 -10.04
C LEU A 486 -6.34 -1.25 -10.56
N THR A 487 -7.52 -1.86 -10.64
CA THR A 487 -7.66 -3.29 -10.96
C THR A 487 -8.16 -3.56 -12.37
N GLY A 488 -8.80 -2.57 -13.01
CA GLY A 488 -9.50 -2.77 -14.29
C GLY A 488 -10.78 -3.60 -14.16
N GLY A 489 -11.19 -3.95 -12.94
CA GLY A 489 -12.43 -4.69 -12.65
C GLY A 489 -13.63 -3.78 -12.40
N GLY A 490 -14.62 -4.27 -11.66
CA GLY A 490 -15.77 -3.48 -11.24
C GLY A 490 -15.51 -2.69 -9.94
N PRO A 491 -16.50 -1.86 -9.51
CA PRO A 491 -16.34 -1.05 -8.30
C PRO A 491 -16.29 -1.86 -7.00
N ARG A 492 -16.70 -3.12 -7.03
CA ARG A 492 -16.74 -4.03 -5.87
C ARG A 492 -15.65 -5.08 -5.94
N LEU A 493 -15.25 -5.61 -4.79
CA LEU A 493 -14.32 -6.74 -4.70
C LEU A 493 -14.79 -7.91 -5.60
N PRO A 494 -13.87 -8.64 -6.26
CA PRO A 494 -14.23 -9.78 -7.09
C PRO A 494 -14.88 -10.90 -6.28
N GLY A 495 -15.67 -11.76 -6.94
CA GLY A 495 -16.35 -12.90 -6.30
C GLY A 495 -15.40 -13.92 -5.64
N THR A 496 -14.14 -13.93 -6.07
CA THR A 496 -13.06 -14.74 -5.51
C THR A 496 -12.50 -14.21 -4.19
N HIS A 497 -12.78 -12.94 -3.85
CA HIS A 497 -12.30 -12.35 -2.62
C HIS A 497 -13.08 -12.86 -1.40
N PRO A 498 -12.44 -13.12 -0.23
CA PRO A 498 -13.13 -13.65 0.97
C PRO A 498 -14.34 -12.84 1.41
N ALA A 499 -14.31 -11.51 1.26
CA ALA A 499 -15.42 -10.63 1.59
C ALA A 499 -16.72 -10.94 0.80
N ALA A 500 -16.58 -11.46 -0.42
CA ALA A 500 -17.73 -11.77 -1.29
C ALA A 500 -18.61 -12.89 -0.71
N ALA A 501 -18.07 -13.73 0.16
CA ALA A 501 -18.82 -14.78 0.84
C ALA A 501 -19.92 -14.26 1.79
N TYR A 502 -19.86 -12.96 2.16
CA TYR A 502 -20.87 -12.34 3.03
C TYR A 502 -21.99 -11.65 2.27
N ARG A 503 -21.92 -11.53 0.95
CA ARG A 503 -22.97 -10.92 0.11
C ARG A 503 -24.27 -11.71 0.19
N ARG A 504 -25.36 -10.99 0.20
CA ARG A 504 -26.73 -11.53 0.24
C ARG A 504 -27.52 -11.12 -0.97
#